data_6ba6c73ce4530913f275f08de4d57eb8
#
_entry.id   6ba6c73ce4530913f275f08de4d57eb8
#
_cell.length_a   1.000
_cell.length_b   1.000
_cell.length_c   1.000
_cell.angle_alpha   90.00
_cell.angle_beta   90.00
_cell.angle_gamma   90.00
#
_symmetry.space_group_name_H-M   'P 1'
#
loop_
_entity.id
_entity.type
_entity.pdbx_description
1 polymer ?
#
loop_
_entity_poly.entity_id
_entity_poly.type
_entity_poly.pdbx_seq_one_letter_code
_entity_poly.pdbx_strand_id
1 'polypeptide(L)'
;TADLANARLRFPSGCIADLTASRVSDKAERKMRIFQSGLYLSLDYGTGQARKLHVEPGTAIDPETLRPETFQLAKGDALLTEIKSFLLAVREGKNPKVTAEDGLNAMRVGWQIKNQL
;
A
#
# COMPACT_ATOMS: atom_id res chain seq x y z
N THR A 1 14.47 20.57 -1.05
CA THR A 1 13.78 19.32 -0.65
C THR A 1 12.29 19.54 -0.72
N ALA A 2 11.57 18.69 -1.48
CA ALA A 2 10.13 18.79 -1.58
C ALA A 2 9.47 18.39 -0.24
N ASP A 3 8.54 19.22 0.24
CA ASP A 3 7.76 18.95 1.46
C ASP A 3 6.46 18.22 1.16
N LEU A 4 6.02 18.27 -0.09
CA LEU A 4 4.89 17.55 -0.66
C LEU A 4 5.27 17.00 -2.02
N ALA A 5 4.96 15.74 -2.27
CA ALA A 5 5.11 15.09 -3.55
C ALA A 5 3.81 14.36 -3.93
N ASN A 6 3.37 14.56 -5.17
CA ASN A 6 2.30 13.79 -5.80
C ASN A 6 2.85 13.16 -7.07
N ALA A 7 2.64 11.86 -7.23
CA ALA A 7 3.08 11.15 -8.42
C ALA A 7 2.01 10.18 -8.91
N ARG A 8 1.83 10.16 -10.23
CA ARG A 8 0.99 9.17 -10.90
C ARG A 8 1.85 8.24 -11.71
N LEU A 9 1.83 6.96 -11.35
CA LEU A 9 2.58 5.91 -12.01
C LEU A 9 1.64 5.10 -12.90
N ARG A 10 2.11 4.78 -14.10
CA ARG A 10 1.44 3.86 -15.01
C ARG A 10 2.35 2.67 -15.26
N PHE A 11 1.86 1.48 -14.96
CA PHE A 11 2.60 0.23 -15.15
C PHE A 11 2.27 -0.41 -16.50
N PRO A 12 3.18 -1.21 -17.07
CA PRO A 12 2.92 -1.93 -18.31
C PRO A 12 1.70 -2.86 -18.27
N SER A 13 1.34 -3.34 -17.07
CA SER A 13 0.13 -4.15 -16.83
C SER A 13 -1.18 -3.37 -16.98
N GLY A 14 -1.12 -2.04 -17.19
CA GLY A 14 -2.28 -1.15 -17.18
C GLY A 14 -2.67 -0.66 -15.77
N CYS A 15 -2.05 -1.16 -14.72
CA CYS A 15 -2.27 -0.65 -13.37
C CYS A 15 -1.82 0.82 -13.26
N ILE A 16 -2.58 1.61 -12.51
CA ILE A 16 -2.26 3.00 -12.20
C ILE A 16 -2.14 3.12 -10.68
N ALA A 17 -1.08 3.78 -10.21
CA ALA A 17 -0.90 4.12 -8.81
C ALA A 17 -0.74 5.63 -8.65
N ASP A 18 -1.55 6.22 -7.78
CA ASP A 18 -1.42 7.61 -7.35
C ASP A 18 -0.78 7.62 -5.96
N LEU A 19 0.34 8.30 -5.85
CA LEU A 19 1.14 8.39 -4.63
C LEU A 19 1.12 9.83 -4.11
N THR A 20 0.92 9.98 -2.81
CA THR A 20 1.06 11.26 -2.11
C THR A 20 1.97 11.05 -0.91
N ALA A 21 3.00 11.87 -0.79
CA ALA A 21 3.87 11.93 0.38
C ALA A 21 3.98 13.38 0.84
N SER A 22 3.79 13.62 2.13
CA SER A 22 3.85 14.96 2.71
C SER A 22 4.52 14.94 4.08
N ARG A 23 5.33 15.98 4.36
CA ARG A 23 5.91 16.25 5.67
C ARG A 23 5.20 17.40 6.39
N VAL A 24 4.34 18.13 5.68
CA VAL A 24 3.69 19.36 6.16
C VAL A 24 2.20 19.17 6.43
N SER A 25 1.68 17.97 6.27
CA SER A 25 0.28 17.67 6.59
C SER A 25 0.06 17.68 8.11
N ASP A 26 -1.08 18.19 8.52
CA ASP A 26 -1.52 18.29 9.93
C ASP A 26 -1.79 16.91 10.57
N LYS A 27 -1.97 15.88 9.76
CA LYS A 27 -2.23 14.51 10.20
C LYS A 27 -1.20 13.54 9.65
N ALA A 28 -0.68 12.69 10.53
CA ALA A 28 0.13 11.55 10.12
C ALA A 28 -0.79 10.44 9.57
N GLU A 29 -0.78 10.23 8.27
CA GLU A 29 -1.57 9.20 7.60
C GLU A 29 -0.67 8.21 6.86
N ARG A 30 -1.03 6.92 6.94
CA ARG A 30 -0.42 5.84 6.14
C ARG A 30 -1.54 4.98 5.61
N LYS A 31 -2.07 5.37 4.45
CA LYS A 31 -3.24 4.70 3.85
C LYS A 31 -2.91 4.15 2.47
N MET A 32 -3.48 2.99 2.16
CA MET A 32 -3.48 2.42 0.83
C MET A 32 -4.92 2.12 0.43
N ARG A 33 -5.26 2.43 -0.82
CA ARG A 33 -6.55 2.08 -1.42
C ARG A 33 -6.30 1.31 -2.70
N ILE A 34 -6.99 0.21 -2.85
CA ILE A 34 -6.89 -0.66 -4.02
C ILE A 34 -8.26 -0.76 -4.64
N PHE A 35 -8.32 -0.48 -5.93
CA PHE A 35 -9.51 -0.58 -6.75
C PHE A 35 -9.27 -1.61 -7.84
N GLN A 36 -10.12 -2.60 -7.91
CA GLN A 36 -10.16 -3.56 -9.01
C GLN A 36 -11.61 -3.92 -9.33
N SER A 37 -11.85 -4.62 -10.44
CA SER A 37 -13.22 -5.05 -10.78
C SER A 37 -13.84 -5.83 -9.63
N GLY A 38 -15.00 -5.39 -9.15
CA GLY A 38 -15.75 -6.03 -8.08
C GLY A 38 -15.18 -5.87 -6.67
N LEU A 39 -14.05 -5.18 -6.47
CA LEU A 39 -13.44 -5.06 -5.16
C LEU A 39 -12.84 -3.67 -4.91
N TYR A 40 -13.19 -3.09 -3.77
CA TYR A 40 -12.49 -1.97 -3.17
C TYR A 40 -11.91 -2.39 -1.82
N LEU A 41 -10.63 -2.12 -1.62
CA LEU A 41 -9.94 -2.35 -0.36
C LEU A 41 -9.31 -1.05 0.12
N SER A 42 -9.52 -0.70 1.38
CA SER A 42 -8.87 0.41 2.05
C SER A 42 -8.14 -0.08 3.29
N LEU A 43 -6.87 0.26 3.39
CA LEU A 43 -6.00 -0.09 4.52
C LEU A 43 -5.51 1.18 5.18
N ASP A 44 -5.63 1.28 6.48
CA ASP A 44 -5.03 2.33 7.30
C ASP A 44 -3.99 1.69 8.22
N TYR A 45 -2.73 1.86 7.86
CA TYR A 45 -1.60 1.30 8.61
C TYR A 45 -1.35 2.01 9.96
N GLY A 46 -1.87 3.24 10.13
CA GLY A 46 -1.76 3.98 11.39
C GLY A 46 -2.70 3.42 12.45
N THR A 47 -3.93 3.13 12.07
CA THR A 47 -4.96 2.62 12.99
C THR A 47 -5.08 1.09 12.97
N GLY A 48 -4.56 0.43 11.93
CA GLY A 48 -4.74 -1.00 11.70
C GLY A 48 -6.14 -1.36 11.18
N GLN A 49 -6.90 -0.38 10.68
CA GLN A 49 -8.21 -0.66 10.09
C GLN A 49 -8.09 -1.08 8.63
N ALA A 50 -8.81 -2.13 8.28
CA ALA A 50 -9.02 -2.54 6.89
C ALA A 50 -10.52 -2.52 6.57
N ARG A 51 -10.88 -2.00 5.41
CA ARG A 51 -12.25 -1.99 4.90
C ARG A 51 -12.27 -2.62 3.53
N LYS A 52 -13.15 -3.58 3.35
CA LYS A 52 -13.36 -4.28 2.08
C LYS A 52 -14.79 -4.06 1.64
N LEU A 53 -14.97 -3.71 0.39
CA LEU A 53 -16.27 -3.59 -0.25
C LEU A 53 -16.27 -4.47 -1.50
N HIS A 54 -17.21 -5.39 -1.56
CA HIS A 54 -17.43 -6.20 -2.74
C HIS A 54 -18.62 -5.66 -3.52
N VAL A 55 -18.46 -5.51 -4.83
CA VAL A 55 -19.51 -5.03 -5.73
C VAL A 55 -19.62 -6.01 -6.89
N GLU A 56 -20.79 -6.63 -7.04
CA GLU A 56 -21.05 -7.51 -8.18
C GLU A 56 -20.93 -6.74 -9.49
N PRO A 57 -20.18 -7.22 -10.47
CA PRO A 57 -20.05 -6.56 -11.77
C PRO A 57 -21.41 -6.38 -12.44
N GLY A 58 -21.70 -5.17 -12.92
CA GLY A 58 -22.95 -4.86 -13.61
C GLY A 58 -24.13 -4.51 -12.69
N THR A 59 -23.95 -4.52 -11.38
CA THR A 59 -24.97 -4.07 -10.43
C THR A 59 -24.91 -2.56 -10.27
N ALA A 60 -26.06 -1.89 -10.28
CA ALA A 60 -26.13 -0.48 -9.92
C ALA A 60 -25.65 -0.30 -8.48
N ILE A 61 -24.74 0.65 -8.29
CA ILE A 61 -24.21 0.97 -6.97
C ILE A 61 -25.27 1.76 -6.19
N ASP A 62 -25.89 1.11 -5.23
CA ASP A 62 -26.79 1.77 -4.29
C ASP A 62 -25.99 2.03 -2.98
N PRO A 63 -25.73 3.30 -2.65
CA PRO A 63 -24.97 3.66 -1.45
C PRO A 63 -25.60 3.15 -0.14
N GLU A 64 -26.91 2.92 -0.10
CA GLU A 64 -27.60 2.45 1.10
C GLU A 64 -27.41 0.95 1.35
N THR A 65 -27.21 0.18 0.27
CA THR A 65 -26.99 -1.27 0.35
C THR A 65 -25.52 -1.65 0.43
N LEU A 66 -24.62 -0.74 0.05
CA LEU A 66 -23.17 -0.95 0.09
C LEU A 66 -22.65 -0.89 1.52
N ARG A 67 -22.53 -2.06 2.14
CA ARG A 67 -21.94 -2.16 3.49
C ARG A 67 -20.51 -2.70 3.39
N PRO A 68 -19.49 -1.88 3.69
CA PRO A 68 -18.13 -2.39 3.76
C PRO A 68 -17.96 -3.31 4.97
N GLU A 69 -17.34 -4.46 4.74
CA GLU A 69 -16.80 -5.27 5.82
C GLU A 69 -15.60 -4.54 6.42
N THR A 70 -15.60 -4.38 7.73
CA THR A 70 -14.52 -3.71 8.45
C THR A 70 -13.78 -4.73 9.31
N PHE A 71 -12.45 -4.72 9.20
CA PHE A 71 -11.57 -5.60 9.95
C PHE A 71 -10.61 -4.75 10.78
N GLN A 72 -10.35 -5.17 12.00
CA GLN A 72 -9.27 -4.63 12.81
C GLN A 72 -8.08 -5.58 12.73
N LEU A 73 -7.01 -5.13 12.09
CA LEU A 73 -5.76 -5.87 12.04
C LEU A 73 -5.06 -5.80 13.40
N ALA A 74 -4.48 -6.91 13.81
CA ALA A 74 -3.71 -6.95 15.06
C ALA A 74 -2.54 -5.96 14.98
N LYS A 75 -2.40 -5.13 16.00
CA LYS A 75 -1.22 -4.27 16.13
C LYS A 75 -0.01 -5.17 16.42
N GLY A 76 1.00 -5.06 15.58
CA GLY A 76 2.25 -5.79 15.73
C GLY A 76 3.44 -4.83 15.59
N ASP A 77 4.59 -5.26 16.08
CA ASP A 77 5.85 -4.58 15.80
C ASP A 77 6.31 -5.01 14.38
N ALA A 78 6.10 -4.11 13.42
CA ALA A 78 6.43 -4.37 12.02
C ALA A 78 7.94 -4.58 11.82
N LEU A 79 8.77 -3.79 12.50
CA LEU A 79 10.23 -3.90 12.42
C LEU A 79 10.71 -5.25 12.97
N LEU A 80 10.21 -5.65 14.13
CA LEU A 80 10.54 -6.95 14.70
C LEU A 80 10.10 -8.09 13.79
N THR A 81 8.94 -7.98 13.17
CA THR A 81 8.40 -8.99 12.23
C THR A 81 9.28 -9.09 10.98
N GLU A 82 9.71 -7.96 10.44
CA GLU A 82 10.64 -7.88 9.30
C GLU A 82 11.97 -8.56 9.62
N ILE A 83 12.60 -8.18 10.74
CA ILE A 83 13.87 -8.74 11.18
C ILE A 83 13.77 -10.26 11.40
N LYS A 84 12.72 -10.73 12.08
CA LYS A 84 12.49 -12.16 12.30
C LYS A 84 12.31 -12.91 10.97
N SER A 85 11.55 -12.35 10.02
CA SER A 85 11.34 -12.94 8.70
C SER A 85 12.65 -13.06 7.91
N PHE A 86 13.48 -12.01 7.97
CA PHE A 86 14.79 -12.02 7.31
C PHE A 86 15.73 -13.06 7.92
N LEU A 87 15.88 -13.08 9.25
CA LEU A 87 16.74 -14.03 9.95
C LEU A 87 16.30 -15.49 9.70
N LEU A 88 15.00 -15.75 9.63
CA LEU A 88 14.48 -17.06 9.30
C LEU A 88 14.89 -17.48 7.87
N ALA A 89 14.75 -16.58 6.90
CA ALA A 89 15.16 -16.83 5.52
C ALA A 89 16.67 -17.16 5.43
N VAL A 90 17.51 -16.41 6.13
CA VAL A 90 18.96 -16.66 6.19
C VAL A 90 19.25 -18.04 6.80
N ARG A 91 18.62 -18.37 7.92
CA ARG A 91 18.81 -19.64 8.61
C ARG A 91 18.39 -20.84 7.76
N GLU A 92 17.33 -20.68 6.97
CA GLU A 92 16.79 -21.75 6.12
C GLU A 92 17.40 -21.80 4.72
N GLY A 93 18.32 -20.88 4.39
CA GLY A 93 18.92 -20.76 3.06
C GLY A 93 17.88 -20.41 1.98
N LYS A 94 16.82 -19.69 2.34
CA LYS A 94 15.73 -19.26 1.44
C LYS A 94 15.85 -17.80 1.10
N ASN A 95 15.23 -17.41 -0.01
CA ASN A 95 15.08 -15.99 -0.32
C ASN A 95 14.18 -15.30 0.70
N PRO A 96 14.53 -14.07 1.14
CA PRO A 96 13.65 -13.27 1.97
C PRO A 96 12.36 -12.90 1.23
N LYS A 97 11.30 -12.60 1.96
CA LYS A 97 10.00 -12.18 1.37
C LYS A 97 10.10 -10.92 0.54
N VAL A 98 10.94 -10.01 0.96
CA VAL A 98 11.31 -8.81 0.20
C VAL A 98 12.80 -8.92 -0.09
N THR A 99 13.13 -9.01 -1.36
CA THR A 99 14.52 -9.19 -1.82
C THR A 99 15.22 -7.84 -1.96
N ALA A 100 16.55 -7.87 -2.10
CA ALA A 100 17.33 -6.67 -2.41
C ALA A 100 16.91 -6.06 -3.76
N GLU A 101 16.52 -6.89 -4.73
CA GLU A 101 16.03 -6.42 -6.03
C GLU A 101 14.68 -5.69 -5.89
N ASP A 102 13.76 -6.17 -5.06
CA ASP A 102 12.49 -5.49 -4.78
C ASP A 102 12.75 -4.12 -4.15
N GLY A 103 13.68 -4.04 -3.19
CA GLY A 103 14.09 -2.79 -2.57
C GLY A 103 14.73 -1.83 -3.57
N LEU A 104 15.62 -2.34 -4.44
CA LEU A 104 16.25 -1.54 -5.48
C LEU A 104 15.23 -0.98 -6.48
N ASN A 105 14.25 -1.78 -6.88
CA ASN A 105 13.19 -1.35 -7.80
C ASN A 105 12.30 -0.26 -7.17
N ALA A 106 11.98 -0.37 -5.90
CA ALA A 106 11.26 0.68 -5.17
C ALA A 106 12.05 1.99 -5.12
N MET A 107 13.36 1.90 -4.84
CA MET A 107 14.25 3.07 -4.84
C MET A 107 14.39 3.71 -6.22
N ARG A 108 14.47 2.93 -7.29
CA ARG A 108 14.51 3.45 -8.67
C ARG A 108 13.27 4.29 -8.99
N VAL A 109 12.08 3.82 -8.62
CA VAL A 109 10.84 4.58 -8.78
C VAL A 109 10.87 5.86 -7.96
N GLY A 110 11.27 5.78 -6.69
CA GLY A 110 11.39 6.97 -5.83
C GLY A 110 12.37 8.00 -6.39
N TRP A 111 13.49 7.55 -6.96
CA TRP A 111 14.46 8.42 -7.62
C TRP A 111 13.91 9.08 -8.88
N GLN A 112 13.18 8.35 -9.69
CA GLN A 112 12.51 8.90 -10.89
C GLN A 112 11.51 10.00 -10.50
N ILE A 113 10.70 9.79 -9.48
CA ILE A 113 9.76 10.80 -8.95
C ILE A 113 10.55 12.03 -8.49
N LYS A 114 11.58 11.83 -7.66
CA LYS A 114 12.40 12.93 -7.13
C LYS A 114 13.02 13.80 -8.23
N ASN A 115 13.44 13.21 -9.33
CA ASN A 115 14.08 13.94 -10.43
C ASN A 115 13.09 14.70 -11.32
N GLN A 116 11.78 14.57 -11.09
CA GLN A 116 10.73 15.32 -11.79
C GLN A 116 10.13 16.43 -10.92
N LEU A 117 10.54 16.54 -9.66
CA LEU A 117 10.17 17.59 -8.73
C LEU A 117 11.16 18.75 -8.80
#